data_5893fcc969d821846ed15a6a84cf4755
#
_entry.id   5893fcc969d821846ed15a6a84cf4755
#
_cell.length_a   1.000
_cell.length_b   1.000
_cell.length_c   1.000
_cell.angle_alpha   90.00
_cell.angle_beta   90.00
_cell.angle_gamma   90.00
#
_symmetry.space_group_name_H-M   'P 1'
#
loop_
_entity.id
_entity.type
_entity.pdbx_description
1 polymer ?
#
loop_
_entity_poly.entity_id
_entity_poly.type
_entity_poly.pdbx_seq_one_letter_code
_entity_poly.pdbx_strand_id
1 'polypeptide(L)'
;WPTLSIVRVVGDVGDRERMLSVFREHGVSVVAHAAAHKHVPLMETNATEAVKNNVLGSLTLGEVAGECGVEAFILISTDKAVRPSSVMGATKRVAELVVQGLEHRYATRYVAVRFGNVLGSAGSVIPLFREQIARGGPVTITHPDMKRYFMTIPEVAVLTLQAGAMGRVGEIFVL
;
A
#
# COMPACT_ATOMS: atom_id res chain seq x y z
N TRP A 1 -17.91 12.04 5.87
CA TRP A 1 -17.47 13.42 6.11
C TRP A 1 -18.17 14.33 5.11
N PRO A 2 -19.32 14.92 5.46
CA PRO A 2 -20.14 15.68 4.49
C PRO A 2 -19.51 16.99 3.98
N THR A 3 -18.46 17.47 4.63
CA THR A 3 -17.74 18.69 4.26
C THR A 3 -16.47 18.46 3.45
N LEU A 4 -16.10 17.21 3.20
CA LEU A 4 -14.88 16.88 2.45
C LEU A 4 -15.15 16.95 0.94
N SER A 5 -14.41 17.78 0.22
CA SER A 5 -14.43 17.80 -1.25
C SER A 5 -13.65 16.61 -1.79
N ILE A 6 -14.31 15.73 -2.53
CA ILE A 6 -13.70 14.53 -3.11
C ILE A 6 -13.73 14.64 -4.62
N VAL A 7 -12.54 14.69 -5.24
CA VAL A 7 -12.36 14.58 -6.69
C VAL A 7 -11.99 13.13 -7.03
N ARG A 8 -12.76 12.49 -7.92
CA ARG A 8 -12.51 11.11 -8.35
C ARG A 8 -11.76 11.13 -9.68
N VAL A 9 -10.57 10.52 -9.71
CA VAL A 9 -9.73 10.45 -10.88
C VAL A 9 -9.45 8.98 -11.23
N VAL A 10 -9.59 8.63 -12.51
CA VAL A 10 -9.19 7.31 -13.02
C VAL A 10 -7.79 7.42 -13.62
N GLY A 11 -6.90 6.52 -13.24
CA GLY A 11 -5.53 6.45 -13.74
C GLY A 11 -4.79 5.24 -13.19
N ASP A 12 -3.68 4.88 -13.82
CA ASP A 12 -2.71 3.91 -13.33
C ASP A 12 -1.55 4.64 -12.66
N VAL A 13 -1.09 4.16 -11.51
CA VAL A 13 0.04 4.77 -10.79
C VAL A 13 1.37 4.65 -11.54
N GLY A 14 1.47 3.71 -12.48
CA GLY A 14 2.59 3.56 -13.40
C GLY A 14 2.55 4.51 -14.60
N ASP A 15 1.41 5.15 -14.87
CA ASP A 15 1.27 6.16 -15.94
C ASP A 15 1.78 7.53 -15.43
N ARG A 16 3.05 7.80 -15.72
CA ARG A 16 3.74 8.99 -15.25
C ARG A 16 3.10 10.29 -15.71
N GLU A 17 2.70 10.36 -16.98
CA GLU A 17 2.12 11.59 -17.55
C GLU A 17 0.75 11.88 -16.91
N ARG A 18 -0.05 10.85 -16.75
CA ARG A 18 -1.33 10.95 -16.04
C ARG A 18 -1.16 11.40 -14.60
N MET A 19 -0.21 10.82 -13.86
CA MET A 19 0.05 11.20 -12.47
C MET A 19 0.57 12.65 -12.38
N LEU A 20 1.49 13.07 -13.24
CA LEU A 20 1.96 14.47 -13.31
C LEU A 20 0.80 15.45 -13.55
N SER A 21 -0.09 15.14 -14.50
CA SER A 21 -1.26 15.97 -14.78
C SER A 21 -2.14 16.12 -13.54
N VAL A 22 -2.48 15.00 -12.87
CA VAL A 22 -3.32 14.99 -11.66
C VAL A 22 -2.68 15.80 -10.52
N PHE A 23 -1.40 15.59 -10.27
CA PHE A 23 -0.71 16.27 -9.17
C PHE A 23 -0.64 17.78 -9.37
N ARG A 24 -0.39 18.23 -10.61
CA ARG A 24 -0.35 19.67 -10.95
C ARG A 24 -1.74 20.30 -10.93
N GLU A 25 -2.74 19.63 -11.48
CA GLU A 25 -4.12 20.12 -11.54
C GLU A 25 -4.71 20.34 -10.13
N HIS A 26 -4.39 19.43 -9.20
CA HIS A 26 -5.00 19.45 -7.87
C HIS A 26 -4.08 19.97 -6.76
N GLY A 27 -2.84 20.35 -7.06
CA GLY A 27 -1.89 20.86 -6.06
C GLY A 27 -1.68 19.87 -4.91
N VAL A 28 -1.38 18.61 -5.25
CA VAL A 28 -1.26 17.53 -4.25
C VAL A 28 -0.13 17.82 -3.26
N SER A 29 -0.44 17.90 -1.97
CA SER A 29 0.55 18.13 -0.90
C SER A 29 0.92 16.86 -0.13
N VAL A 30 0.01 15.88 -0.04
CA VAL A 30 0.26 14.61 0.66
C VAL A 30 -0.24 13.45 -0.20
N VAL A 31 0.55 12.38 -0.26
CA VAL A 31 0.21 11.13 -0.95
C VAL A 31 0.12 9.98 0.04
N ALA A 32 -1.01 9.28 0.06
CA ALA A 32 -1.14 7.97 0.70
C ALA A 32 -1.24 6.90 -0.40
N HIS A 33 -0.12 6.23 -0.70
CA HIS A 33 -0.01 5.27 -1.79
C HIS A 33 -0.42 3.87 -1.35
N ALA A 34 -1.67 3.50 -1.65
CA ALA A 34 -2.24 2.18 -1.35
C ALA A 34 -2.48 1.32 -2.61
N ALA A 35 -2.13 1.80 -3.80
CA ALA A 35 -2.30 1.06 -5.05
C ALA A 35 -1.24 -0.05 -5.16
N ALA A 36 -1.66 -1.31 -4.95
CA ALA A 36 -0.79 -2.46 -5.04
C ALA A 36 -1.59 -3.74 -5.33
N HIS A 37 -0.96 -4.68 -6.03
CA HIS A 37 -1.44 -6.05 -6.12
C HIS A 37 -1.09 -6.81 -4.84
N LYS A 38 -2.11 -7.16 -4.04
CA LYS A 38 -1.95 -7.72 -2.69
C LYS A 38 -2.23 -9.22 -2.54
N HIS A 39 -2.87 -9.85 -3.54
CA HIS A 39 -3.24 -11.26 -3.47
C HIS A 39 -2.03 -12.17 -3.61
N VAL A 40 -1.60 -12.79 -2.50
CA VAL A 40 -0.39 -13.61 -2.47
C VAL A 40 -0.43 -14.73 -3.54
N PRO A 41 -1.46 -15.61 -3.60
CA PRO A 41 -1.48 -16.69 -4.59
C PRO A 41 -1.46 -16.20 -6.04
N LEU A 42 -2.16 -15.10 -6.34
CA LEU A 42 -2.18 -14.54 -7.69
C LEU A 42 -0.82 -13.96 -8.08
N MET A 43 -0.09 -13.39 -7.16
CA MET A 43 1.22 -12.80 -7.44
C MET A 43 2.31 -13.86 -7.65
N GLU A 44 2.19 -15.04 -7.05
CA GLU A 44 3.10 -16.16 -7.34
C GLU A 44 3.06 -16.58 -8.82
N THR A 45 1.89 -16.52 -9.44
CA THR A 45 1.70 -16.88 -10.87
C THR A 45 1.82 -15.69 -11.82
N ASN A 46 1.91 -14.46 -11.29
CA ASN A 46 1.97 -13.20 -12.04
C ASN A 46 3.07 -12.28 -11.54
N ALA A 47 4.27 -12.81 -11.32
CA ALA A 47 5.39 -12.09 -10.71
C ALA A 47 5.78 -10.80 -11.46
N THR A 48 5.76 -10.84 -12.79
CA THR A 48 6.07 -9.67 -13.63
C THR A 48 5.10 -8.52 -13.39
N GLU A 49 3.80 -8.80 -13.32
CA GLU A 49 2.79 -7.78 -13.03
C GLU A 49 2.89 -7.28 -11.59
N ALA A 50 3.25 -8.15 -10.64
CA ALA A 50 3.53 -7.74 -9.27
C ALA A 50 4.71 -6.74 -9.19
N VAL A 51 5.80 -7.01 -9.91
CA VAL A 51 6.95 -6.08 -10.00
C VAL A 51 6.55 -4.79 -10.68
N LYS A 52 5.89 -4.87 -11.84
CA LYS A 52 5.47 -3.70 -12.61
C LYS A 52 4.59 -2.75 -11.79
N ASN A 53 3.56 -3.27 -11.13
CA ASN A 53 2.65 -2.45 -10.35
C ASN A 53 3.25 -2.03 -8.99
N ASN A 54 3.71 -3.00 -8.19
CA ASN A 54 4.11 -2.73 -6.81
C ASN A 54 5.47 -2.03 -6.70
N VAL A 55 6.39 -2.28 -7.63
CA VAL A 55 7.74 -1.69 -7.61
C VAL A 55 7.82 -0.49 -8.54
N LEU A 56 7.63 -0.71 -9.85
CA LEU A 56 7.78 0.37 -10.83
C LEU A 56 6.67 1.43 -10.69
N GLY A 57 5.43 1.02 -10.40
CA GLY A 57 4.36 1.97 -10.10
C GLY A 57 4.64 2.81 -8.86
N SER A 58 5.20 2.21 -7.79
CA SER A 58 5.62 2.97 -6.60
C SER A 58 6.78 3.91 -6.89
N LEU A 59 7.76 3.49 -7.72
CA LEU A 59 8.85 4.36 -8.18
C LEU A 59 8.30 5.56 -8.95
N THR A 60 7.50 5.30 -9.98
CA THR A 60 6.91 6.34 -10.83
C THR A 60 6.13 7.35 -9.99
N LEU A 61 5.22 6.88 -9.12
CA LEU A 61 4.41 7.76 -8.30
C LEU A 61 5.26 8.55 -7.29
N GLY A 62 6.29 7.91 -6.71
CA GLY A 62 7.22 8.55 -5.79
C GLY A 62 8.06 9.64 -6.47
N GLU A 63 8.56 9.40 -7.70
CA GLU A 63 9.29 10.40 -8.49
C GLU A 63 8.39 11.59 -8.86
N VAL A 64 7.16 11.32 -9.31
CA VAL A 64 6.17 12.37 -9.59
C VAL A 64 5.86 13.20 -8.35
N ALA A 65 5.72 12.58 -7.19
CA ALA A 65 5.52 13.28 -5.92
C ALA A 65 6.70 14.22 -5.61
N GLY A 66 7.93 13.73 -5.77
CA GLY A 66 9.13 14.52 -5.56
C GLY A 66 9.26 15.71 -6.53
N GLU A 67 9.02 15.48 -7.81
CA GLU A 67 9.06 16.52 -8.85
C GLU A 67 7.97 17.60 -8.67
N CYS A 68 6.82 17.22 -8.14
CA CYS A 68 5.73 18.15 -7.84
C CYS A 68 5.87 18.84 -6.46
N GLY A 69 6.93 18.55 -5.71
CA GLY A 69 7.17 19.16 -4.41
C GLY A 69 6.17 18.75 -3.33
N VAL A 70 5.67 17.51 -3.39
CA VAL A 70 4.77 16.93 -2.37
C VAL A 70 5.47 16.93 -1.01
N GLU A 71 4.79 17.36 0.04
CA GLU A 71 5.36 17.45 1.39
C GLU A 71 5.64 16.07 2.00
N ALA A 72 4.69 15.14 1.84
CA ALA A 72 4.82 13.80 2.39
C ALA A 72 4.27 12.73 1.46
N PHE A 73 5.03 11.64 1.31
CA PHE A 73 4.65 10.44 0.59
C PHE A 73 4.64 9.25 1.55
N ILE A 74 3.48 8.63 1.74
CA ILE A 74 3.26 7.54 2.67
C ILE A 74 3.01 6.26 1.88
N LEU A 75 3.99 5.35 1.86
CA LEU A 75 3.83 4.03 1.24
C LEU A 75 3.10 3.09 2.18
N ILE A 76 1.94 2.60 1.78
CA ILE A 76 1.24 1.53 2.49
C ILE A 76 1.94 0.21 2.19
N SER A 77 2.60 -0.37 3.19
CA SER A 77 3.30 -1.64 3.15
C SER A 77 2.59 -2.72 3.98
N THR A 78 3.27 -3.79 4.33
CA THR A 78 2.69 -4.97 4.96
C THR A 78 3.69 -5.67 5.89
N ASP A 79 3.19 -6.43 6.87
CA ASP A 79 3.97 -7.38 7.67
C ASP A 79 4.71 -8.42 6.81
N LYS A 80 4.19 -8.76 5.63
CA LYS A 80 4.76 -9.72 4.68
C LYS A 80 6.01 -9.20 3.95
N ALA A 81 6.32 -7.91 4.06
CA ALA A 81 7.59 -7.32 3.61
C ALA A 81 8.76 -7.60 4.57
N VAL A 82 8.47 -8.10 5.77
CA VAL A 82 9.49 -8.54 6.74
C VAL A 82 9.93 -9.97 6.41
N ARG A 83 11.19 -10.16 6.00
CA ARG A 83 11.73 -11.47 5.56
C ARG A 83 10.77 -12.15 4.57
N PRO A 84 10.53 -11.55 3.42
CA PRO A 84 9.45 -11.98 2.51
C PRO A 84 9.68 -13.41 2.02
N SER A 85 8.63 -14.23 2.12
CA SER A 85 8.57 -15.61 1.63
C SER A 85 7.61 -15.74 0.43
N SER A 86 7.17 -14.64 -0.13
CA SER A 86 6.25 -14.59 -1.29
C SER A 86 6.63 -13.48 -2.25
N VAL A 87 6.27 -13.64 -3.52
CA VAL A 87 6.47 -12.61 -4.56
C VAL A 87 5.83 -11.27 -4.13
N MET A 88 4.59 -11.31 -3.63
CA MET A 88 3.91 -10.11 -3.15
C MET A 88 4.70 -9.42 -2.02
N GLY A 89 5.12 -10.16 -1.01
CA GLY A 89 5.93 -9.63 0.09
C GLY A 89 7.27 -9.07 -0.39
N ALA A 90 7.96 -9.76 -1.29
CA ALA A 90 9.21 -9.32 -1.89
C ALA A 90 9.05 -8.01 -2.68
N THR A 91 8.01 -7.91 -3.51
CA THR A 91 7.74 -6.67 -4.27
C THR A 91 7.42 -5.49 -3.35
N LYS A 92 6.68 -5.71 -2.25
CA LYS A 92 6.45 -4.65 -1.26
C LYS A 92 7.73 -4.24 -0.53
N ARG A 93 8.62 -5.19 -0.21
CA ARG A 93 9.93 -4.86 0.38
C ARG A 93 10.79 -4.05 -0.59
N VAL A 94 10.82 -4.40 -1.87
CA VAL A 94 11.56 -3.63 -2.87
C VAL A 94 10.95 -2.23 -3.03
N ALA A 95 9.61 -2.10 -3.02
CA ALA A 95 8.95 -0.80 -3.05
C ALA A 95 9.34 0.10 -1.85
N GLU A 96 9.49 -0.46 -0.64
CA GLU A 96 10.00 0.27 0.52
C GLU A 96 11.42 0.82 0.26
N LEU A 97 12.33 -0.02 -0.24
CA LEU A 97 13.71 0.38 -0.55
C LEU A 97 13.78 1.45 -1.65
N VAL A 98 12.94 1.31 -2.68
CA VAL A 98 12.83 2.29 -3.75
C VAL A 98 12.38 3.64 -3.20
N VAL A 99 11.31 3.66 -2.42
CA VAL A 99 10.76 4.89 -1.83
C VAL A 99 11.75 5.53 -0.86
N GLN A 100 12.44 4.73 -0.04
CA GLN A 100 13.53 5.23 0.81
C GLN A 100 14.67 5.85 -0.01
N GLY A 101 15.03 5.25 -1.15
CA GLY A 101 16.09 5.80 -2.02
C GLY A 101 15.77 7.15 -2.64
N LEU A 102 14.47 7.50 -2.79
CA LEU A 102 14.04 8.79 -3.35
C LEU A 102 14.32 9.98 -2.41
N GLU A 103 14.50 9.75 -1.12
CA GLU A 103 14.83 10.80 -0.14
C GLU A 103 16.10 11.57 -0.48
N HIS A 104 17.06 10.90 -1.12
CA HIS A 104 18.33 11.52 -1.55
C HIS A 104 18.19 12.40 -2.80
N ARG A 105 17.04 12.32 -3.47
CA ARG A 105 16.79 13.01 -4.75
C ARG A 105 15.83 14.18 -4.62
N TYR A 106 14.93 14.11 -3.65
CA TYR A 106 13.82 15.08 -3.52
C TYR A 106 13.65 15.52 -2.07
N ALA A 107 13.10 16.72 -1.89
CA ALA A 107 12.77 17.27 -0.56
C ALA A 107 11.52 16.65 0.07
N THR A 108 10.74 15.87 -0.68
CA THR A 108 9.57 15.15 -0.21
C THR A 108 9.96 14.18 0.90
N ARG A 109 9.19 14.17 1.97
CA ARG A 109 9.38 13.26 3.09
C ARG A 109 8.74 11.90 2.78
N TYR A 110 9.55 10.90 2.55
CA TYR A 110 9.11 9.53 2.23
C TYR A 110 9.09 8.69 3.49
N VAL A 111 7.94 8.08 3.78
CA VAL A 111 7.76 7.13 4.90
C VAL A 111 7.02 5.90 4.42
N ALA A 112 7.22 4.78 5.08
CA ALA A 112 6.45 3.56 4.84
C ALA A 112 5.74 3.11 6.12
N VAL A 113 4.58 2.47 5.97
CA VAL A 113 3.78 1.95 7.08
C VAL A 113 3.50 0.48 6.84
N ARG A 114 3.92 -0.38 7.76
CA ARG A 114 3.66 -1.82 7.77
C ARG A 114 2.56 -2.15 8.76
N PHE A 115 1.59 -2.93 8.32
CA PHE A 115 0.57 -3.50 9.20
C PHE A 115 0.16 -4.89 8.73
N GLY A 116 -0.50 -5.63 9.63
CA GLY A 116 -0.97 -6.98 9.39
C GLY A 116 -2.25 -7.04 8.55
N ASN A 117 -3.16 -7.93 8.89
CA ASN A 117 -4.41 -8.09 8.18
C ASN A 117 -5.42 -7.02 8.60
N VAL A 118 -6.17 -6.49 7.64
CA VAL A 118 -7.23 -5.51 7.90
C VAL A 118 -8.59 -6.19 7.78
N LEU A 119 -9.37 -6.12 8.86
CA LEU A 119 -10.70 -6.73 8.93
C LEU A 119 -11.63 -6.16 7.85
N GLY A 120 -12.32 -7.04 7.13
CA GLY A 120 -13.29 -6.64 6.11
C GLY A 120 -12.66 -6.11 4.81
N SER A 121 -11.34 -6.16 4.65
CA SER A 121 -10.69 -5.75 3.39
C SER A 121 -11.08 -6.69 2.24
N ALA A 122 -11.26 -6.14 1.02
CA ALA A 122 -11.63 -6.91 -0.16
C ALA A 122 -10.64 -8.05 -0.42
N GLY A 123 -11.16 -9.24 -0.75
CA GLY A 123 -10.36 -10.45 -1.01
C GLY A 123 -9.58 -10.97 0.23
N SER A 124 -9.98 -10.58 1.45
CA SER A 124 -9.40 -11.13 2.68
C SER A 124 -10.05 -12.46 3.08
N VAL A 125 -9.43 -13.15 4.03
CA VAL A 125 -9.89 -14.47 4.51
C VAL A 125 -11.28 -14.43 5.14
N ILE A 126 -11.70 -13.34 5.77
CA ILE A 126 -12.99 -13.26 6.46
C ILE A 126 -14.19 -13.30 5.50
N PRO A 127 -14.24 -12.52 4.41
CA PRO A 127 -15.27 -12.71 3.37
C PRO A 127 -15.30 -14.13 2.80
N LEU A 128 -14.13 -14.75 2.56
CA LEU A 128 -14.05 -16.12 2.10
C LEU A 128 -14.66 -17.11 3.10
N PHE A 129 -14.32 -16.99 4.38
CA PHE A 129 -14.89 -17.84 5.42
C PHE A 129 -16.41 -17.67 5.54
N ARG A 130 -16.91 -16.44 5.47
CA ARG A 130 -18.35 -16.18 5.47
C ARG A 130 -19.07 -16.86 4.31
N GLU A 131 -18.48 -16.81 3.12
CA GLU A 131 -19.02 -17.46 1.93
C GLU A 131 -19.01 -18.99 2.09
N GLN A 132 -17.92 -19.57 2.56
CA GLN A 132 -17.82 -21.01 2.82
C GLN A 132 -18.83 -21.48 3.86
N ILE A 133 -18.99 -20.74 4.96
CA ILE A 133 -19.99 -21.03 6.00
C ILE A 133 -21.42 -20.96 5.43
N ALA A 134 -21.72 -19.93 4.64
CA ALA A 134 -23.03 -19.75 4.03
C ALA A 134 -23.40 -20.88 3.06
N ARG A 135 -22.38 -21.54 2.46
CA ARG A 135 -22.56 -22.72 1.58
C ARG A 135 -22.60 -24.06 2.35
N GLY A 136 -22.54 -24.05 3.68
CA GLY A 136 -22.55 -25.26 4.52
C GLY A 136 -21.16 -25.83 4.84
N GLY A 137 -20.09 -25.11 4.53
CA GLY A 137 -18.70 -25.52 4.79
C GLY A 137 -18.12 -26.50 3.76
N PRO A 138 -16.95 -27.06 4.00
CA PRO A 138 -16.04 -26.76 5.11
C PRO A 138 -15.34 -25.41 4.98
N VAL A 139 -14.85 -24.86 6.10
CA VAL A 139 -13.96 -23.69 6.10
C VAL A 139 -12.52 -24.17 5.84
N THR A 140 -11.86 -23.61 4.82
CA THR A 140 -10.49 -23.98 4.47
C THR A 140 -9.48 -23.09 5.21
N ILE A 141 -8.55 -23.71 5.93
CA ILE A 141 -7.46 -23.02 6.61
C ILE A 141 -6.11 -23.54 6.10
N THR A 142 -5.11 -22.68 6.07
CA THR A 142 -3.76 -23.05 5.61
C THR A 142 -3.05 -23.93 6.64
N HIS A 143 -3.20 -23.63 7.93
CA HIS A 143 -2.64 -24.39 9.04
C HIS A 143 -3.45 -24.12 10.32
N PRO A 144 -3.72 -25.14 11.18
CA PRO A 144 -4.55 -24.96 12.39
C PRO A 144 -3.94 -23.98 13.40
N ASP A 145 -2.62 -23.92 13.50
CA ASP A 145 -1.91 -23.02 14.44
C ASP A 145 -1.57 -21.65 13.86
N MET A 146 -2.12 -21.30 12.69
CA MET A 146 -1.82 -20.03 12.04
C MET A 146 -2.38 -18.85 12.83
N LYS A 147 -1.48 -17.93 13.23
CA LYS A 147 -1.84 -16.68 13.91
C LYS A 147 -1.64 -15.50 12.97
N ARG A 148 -2.51 -14.50 13.09
CA ARG A 148 -2.42 -13.23 12.34
C ARG A 148 -2.81 -12.07 13.25
N TYR A 149 -2.12 -10.96 13.10
CA TYR A 149 -2.54 -9.70 13.68
C TYR A 149 -3.62 -9.07 12.81
N PHE A 150 -4.64 -8.54 13.45
CA PHE A 150 -5.75 -7.88 12.78
C PHE A 150 -5.93 -6.46 13.31
N MET A 151 -6.27 -5.58 12.41
CA MET A 151 -6.65 -4.20 12.69
C MET A 151 -7.94 -3.86 11.97
N THR A 152 -8.68 -2.89 12.45
CA THR A 152 -9.85 -2.34 11.74
C THR A 152 -9.41 -1.29 10.71
N ILE A 153 -10.24 -1.03 9.69
CA ILE A 153 -9.97 0.01 8.69
C ILE A 153 -9.77 1.38 9.34
N PRO A 154 -10.64 1.84 10.29
CA PRO A 154 -10.43 3.12 10.98
C PRO A 154 -9.10 3.22 11.72
N GLU A 155 -8.69 2.17 12.45
CA GLU A 155 -7.39 2.14 13.15
C GLU A 155 -6.22 2.32 12.19
N VAL A 156 -6.19 1.51 11.11
CA VAL A 156 -5.13 1.61 10.09
C VAL A 156 -5.10 2.99 9.47
N ALA A 157 -6.26 3.56 9.12
CA ALA A 157 -6.34 4.88 8.50
C ALA A 157 -5.78 5.97 9.43
N VAL A 158 -6.21 6.00 10.69
CA VAL A 158 -5.75 7.00 11.67
C VAL A 158 -4.25 6.87 11.92
N LEU A 159 -3.76 5.65 12.17
CA LEU A 159 -2.33 5.42 12.44
C LEU A 159 -1.46 5.71 11.21
N THR A 160 -1.95 5.44 10.00
CA THR A 160 -1.26 5.81 8.75
C THR A 160 -1.12 7.32 8.61
N LEU A 161 -2.18 8.09 8.89
CA LEU A 161 -2.13 9.55 8.87
C LEU A 161 -1.18 10.09 9.94
N GLN A 162 -1.21 9.52 11.14
CA GLN A 162 -0.28 9.89 12.21
C GLN A 162 1.18 9.60 11.83
N ALA A 163 1.47 8.42 11.27
CA ALA A 163 2.79 8.08 10.77
C ALA A 163 3.27 9.07 9.69
N GLY A 164 2.38 9.42 8.76
CA GLY A 164 2.66 10.44 7.73
C GLY A 164 2.93 11.84 8.31
N ALA A 165 2.26 12.22 9.40
CA ALA A 165 2.47 13.52 10.06
C ALA A 165 3.75 13.56 10.91
N MET A 166 4.06 12.47 11.63
CA MET A 166 5.16 12.39 12.60
C MET A 166 6.47 11.88 11.97
N GLY A 167 6.37 11.10 10.90
CA GLY A 167 7.48 10.37 10.32
C GLY A 167 8.58 11.29 9.82
N ARG A 168 9.80 10.84 10.03
CA ARG A 168 11.00 11.43 9.44
C ARG A 168 11.33 10.70 8.14
N VAL A 169 12.24 11.30 7.39
CA VAL A 169 12.66 10.77 6.10
C VAL A 169 13.20 9.34 6.24
N GLY A 170 12.70 8.42 5.41
CA GLY A 170 13.17 7.03 5.35
C GLY A 170 12.65 6.09 6.45
N GLU A 171 11.82 6.57 7.38
CA GLU A 171 11.31 5.73 8.46
C GLU A 171 10.25 4.73 7.97
N ILE A 172 10.27 3.55 8.60
CA ILE A 172 9.25 2.51 8.43
C ILE A 172 8.54 2.31 9.76
N PHE A 173 7.27 2.67 9.81
CA PHE A 173 6.42 2.45 10.97
C PHE A 173 5.83 1.05 10.94
N VAL A 174 5.77 0.40 12.08
CA VAL A 174 5.11 -0.89 12.27
C VAL A 174 3.94 -0.67 13.21
N LEU A 175 2.73 -0.94 12.72
CA LEU A 175 1.48 -0.75 13.45
C LEU A 175 0.96 -2.07 14.01
#